data_9dc1fb42121e192dab2b0347fd8b79ca
#
_entry.id   9dc1fb42121e192dab2b0347fd8b79ca
#
_cell.length_a   1.000
_cell.length_b   1.000
_cell.length_c   1.000
_cell.angle_alpha   90.00
_cell.angle_beta   90.00
_cell.angle_gamma   90.00
#
_symmetry.space_group_name_H-M   'P 1'
#
loop_
_entity.id
_entity.type
_entity.pdbx_description
1 polymer ?
#
loop_
_entity_poly.entity_id
_entity_poly.type
_entity_poly.pdbx_seq_one_letter_code
_entity_poly.pdbx_strand_id
1 'polypeptide(L)'
;MRQTIKYLMVAFVAVIAIAGCKKEINWNAFPDPNGNGCKLSTLKADFDGFGNYTINFQYDAQGRISKATAGAETNTYTYSANKITAKDQDGYVAEINLENGRAISSGSDGVIKVGNVVYEYTRKYAYNAEGYLIQVKNYLNGELYSIDNLSYANGNLVKAVLVMETSGHTTTTEYSYSTGNVAVNVYEISDPLSYHVDYFPGGYFGKQSKNVLLKSSSVTADQNGDPFSEEVITFNSQYDAKGNATSVKMDAVSTFYTVVNTFTARYDLSYTCK
;
A
#
# COMPACT_ATOMS: atom_id res chain seq x y z
N MET A 1 -25.37 0.67 -7.82
CA MET A 1 -24.48 1.75 -7.36
C MET A 1 -24.11 1.67 -5.87
N ARG A 2 -25.04 1.60 -4.90
CA ARG A 2 -24.69 1.48 -3.46
C ARG A 2 -23.91 0.21 -3.08
N GLN A 3 -24.13 -0.91 -3.74
CA GLN A 3 -23.40 -2.14 -3.45
C GLN A 3 -21.99 -2.14 -4.06
N THR A 4 -21.79 -1.59 -5.25
CA THR A 4 -20.46 -1.48 -5.90
C THR A 4 -19.51 -0.59 -5.10
N ILE A 5 -20.04 0.49 -4.48
CA ILE A 5 -19.26 1.38 -3.59
C ILE A 5 -18.87 0.66 -2.30
N LYS A 6 -19.74 -0.20 -1.74
CA LYS A 6 -19.40 -1.03 -0.57
C LYS A 6 -18.26 -2.02 -0.87
N TYR A 7 -18.24 -2.61 -2.06
CA TYR A 7 -17.16 -3.53 -2.47
C TYR A 7 -15.85 -2.80 -2.77
N LEU A 8 -15.90 -1.58 -3.32
CA LEU A 8 -14.70 -0.74 -3.48
C LEU A 8 -14.14 -0.28 -2.13
N MET A 9 -15.00 0.07 -1.16
CA MET A 9 -14.54 0.40 0.20
C MET A 9 -14.03 -0.83 0.95
N VAL A 10 -14.66 -2.00 0.80
CA VAL A 10 -14.17 -3.24 1.40
C VAL A 10 -12.85 -3.68 0.75
N ALA A 11 -12.66 -3.49 -0.55
CA ALA A 11 -11.38 -3.72 -1.20
C ALA A 11 -10.31 -2.72 -0.72
N PHE A 12 -10.65 -1.45 -0.51
CA PHE A 12 -9.74 -0.44 0.01
C PHE A 12 -9.42 -0.66 1.50
N VAL A 13 -10.42 -1.04 2.31
CA VAL A 13 -10.24 -1.42 3.72
C VAL A 13 -9.51 -2.78 3.83
N ALA A 14 -9.75 -3.73 2.94
CA ALA A 14 -9.00 -4.99 2.90
C ALA A 14 -7.54 -4.77 2.51
N VAL A 15 -7.24 -3.84 1.59
CA VAL A 15 -5.86 -3.42 1.26
C VAL A 15 -5.20 -2.75 2.46
N ILE A 16 -5.93 -1.92 3.23
CA ILE A 16 -5.43 -1.30 4.46
C ILE A 16 -5.25 -2.35 5.57
N ALA A 17 -6.08 -3.38 5.63
CA ALA A 17 -6.07 -4.36 6.69
C ALA A 17 -5.00 -5.47 6.53
N ILE A 18 -4.39 -5.63 5.35
CA ILE A 18 -3.28 -6.56 5.12
C ILE A 18 -1.94 -5.88 5.42
N ALA A 19 -1.90 -4.88 6.26
CA ALA A 19 -0.71 -4.13 6.53
C ALA A 19 -0.03 -4.55 7.83
N GLY A 20 1.04 -5.26 7.77
CA GLY A 20 2.00 -5.25 8.84
C GLY A 20 2.74 -6.47 9.22
N CYS A 21 3.94 -6.61 8.79
CA CYS A 21 4.89 -7.47 9.43
C CYS A 21 6.32 -7.27 9.24
N LYS A 22 7.01 -7.53 10.31
CA LYS A 22 8.45 -7.67 10.32
C LYS A 22 8.84 -9.13 10.41
N LYS A 23 9.64 -9.56 9.40
CA LYS A 23 10.66 -10.49 9.46
C LYS A 23 11.28 -10.55 10.86
N GLU A 24 11.95 -11.67 11.10
CA GLU A 24 13.31 -11.60 11.63
C GLU A 24 14.30 -10.94 10.64
N ILE A 25 13.96 -9.84 10.03
CA ILE A 25 14.93 -8.86 9.62
C ILE A 25 15.42 -8.29 10.92
N ASN A 26 16.69 -8.46 11.16
CA ASN A 26 17.42 -7.73 12.16
C ASN A 26 17.04 -6.25 12.04
N TRP A 27 16.13 -5.78 12.91
CA TRP A 27 15.73 -4.37 12.96
C TRP A 27 16.91 -3.48 13.32
N ASN A 28 18.01 -4.07 13.81
CA ASN A 28 19.30 -3.43 13.93
C ASN A 28 20.02 -3.28 12.58
N ALA A 29 19.58 -3.96 11.52
CA ALA A 29 20.14 -3.85 10.17
C ALA A 29 19.34 -2.90 9.25
N PHE A 30 18.08 -2.62 9.57
CA PHE A 30 17.35 -1.46 9.10
C PHE A 30 17.17 -0.58 10.34
N PRO A 31 18.11 0.29 10.63
CA PRO A 31 17.90 1.25 11.70
C PRO A 31 16.61 1.98 11.33
N ASP A 32 15.65 2.03 12.25
CA ASP A 32 14.71 3.13 12.33
C ASP A 32 15.55 4.35 12.01
N PRO A 33 15.41 4.96 10.83
CA PRO A 33 16.36 5.96 10.35
C PRO A 33 16.50 7.13 11.33
N ASN A 34 15.59 7.21 12.30
CA ASN A 34 15.62 8.19 13.38
C ASN A 34 15.62 7.60 14.79
N GLY A 35 15.62 6.27 14.96
CA GLY A 35 15.77 5.60 16.26
C GLY A 35 14.70 5.99 17.29
N ASN A 36 13.53 6.49 16.86
CA ASN A 36 12.55 7.07 17.76
C ASN A 36 11.70 6.03 18.52
N GLY A 37 11.80 4.75 18.15
CA GLY A 37 11.12 3.64 18.82
C GLY A 37 9.60 3.71 18.85
N CYS A 38 8.99 4.55 18.02
CA CYS A 38 7.55 4.75 17.98
C CYS A 38 6.86 3.76 17.03
N LYS A 39 5.67 3.27 17.43
CA LYS A 39 4.84 2.37 16.63
C LYS A 39 3.47 2.98 16.45
N LEU A 40 2.94 2.91 15.22
CA LEU A 40 1.59 3.37 14.92
C LEU A 40 0.57 2.57 15.76
N SER A 41 -0.18 3.25 16.62
CA SER A 41 -1.19 2.62 17.47
C SER A 41 -2.60 2.77 16.90
N THR A 42 -2.87 3.90 16.27
CA THR A 42 -4.19 4.21 15.70
C THR A 42 -4.04 5.01 14.41
N LEU A 43 -4.84 4.66 13.42
CA LEU A 43 -5.07 5.43 12.21
C LEU A 43 -6.56 5.78 12.17
N LYS A 44 -6.88 7.07 12.07
CA LYS A 44 -8.23 7.53 11.76
C LYS A 44 -8.23 8.06 10.34
N ALA A 45 -9.18 7.60 9.54
CA ALA A 45 -9.38 8.09 8.19
C ALA A 45 -10.76 8.73 8.09
N ASP A 46 -10.81 9.90 7.43
CA ASP A 46 -12.02 10.63 7.11
C ASP A 46 -12.03 10.91 5.62
N PHE A 47 -13.06 10.44 4.95
CA PHE A 47 -13.26 10.57 3.51
C PHE A 47 -14.43 11.51 3.25
N ASP A 48 -14.19 12.63 2.61
CA ASP A 48 -15.20 13.63 2.31
C ASP A 48 -16.40 13.00 1.57
N GLY A 49 -17.58 13.08 2.20
CA GLY A 49 -18.83 12.52 1.70
C GLY A 49 -18.99 10.98 1.81
N PHE A 50 -17.99 10.22 2.29
CA PHE A 50 -18.07 8.76 2.39
C PHE A 50 -17.99 8.20 3.80
N GLY A 51 -17.74 9.04 4.81
CA GLY A 51 -17.66 8.66 6.21
C GLY A 51 -16.23 8.49 6.72
N ASN A 52 -16.14 8.01 7.97
CA ASN A 52 -14.87 7.83 8.66
C ASN A 52 -14.73 6.42 9.22
N TYR A 53 -13.50 6.00 9.45
CA TYR A 53 -13.18 4.76 10.16
C TYR A 53 -11.91 4.93 11.00
N THR A 54 -11.75 4.03 11.96
CA THR A 54 -10.56 4.01 12.81
C THR A 54 -10.00 2.60 12.83
N ILE A 55 -8.69 2.48 12.55
CA ILE A 55 -7.94 1.23 12.68
C ILE A 55 -7.09 1.31 13.93
N ASN A 56 -7.15 0.27 14.77
CA ASN A 56 -6.30 0.10 15.94
C ASN A 56 -5.34 -1.07 15.71
N PHE A 57 -4.07 -0.88 16.03
CA PHE A 57 -3.01 -1.85 15.83
C PHE A 57 -2.51 -2.43 17.15
N GLN A 58 -2.31 -3.73 17.18
CA GLN A 58 -1.65 -4.45 18.27
C GLN A 58 -0.37 -5.10 17.74
N TYR A 59 0.61 -5.26 18.61
CA TYR A 59 1.94 -5.75 18.28
C TYR A 59 2.30 -6.97 19.12
N ASP A 60 3.04 -7.91 18.53
CA ASP A 60 3.63 -9.03 19.24
C ASP A 60 4.89 -8.61 20.04
N ALA A 61 5.47 -9.57 20.76
CA ALA A 61 6.67 -9.32 21.58
C ALA A 61 7.89 -8.92 20.72
N GLN A 62 7.91 -9.28 19.43
CA GLN A 62 8.96 -8.90 18.48
C GLN A 62 8.69 -7.53 17.86
N GLY A 63 7.55 -6.93 18.16
CA GLY A 63 7.16 -5.62 17.67
C GLY A 63 6.56 -5.62 16.27
N ARG A 64 6.07 -6.76 15.80
CA ARG A 64 5.34 -6.92 14.56
C ARG A 64 3.85 -6.74 14.82
N ILE A 65 3.09 -6.24 13.87
CA ILE A 65 1.63 -6.16 14.04
C ILE A 65 1.07 -7.58 14.16
N SER A 66 0.39 -7.85 15.26
CA SER A 66 -0.30 -9.13 15.49
C SER A 66 -1.79 -9.05 15.17
N LYS A 67 -2.35 -7.83 15.22
CA LYS A 67 -3.77 -7.60 14.98
C LYS A 67 -4.03 -6.18 14.50
N ALA A 68 -4.95 -6.02 13.54
CA ALA A 68 -5.55 -4.75 13.15
C ALA A 68 -7.07 -4.86 13.28
N THR A 69 -7.72 -3.83 13.85
CA THR A 69 -9.16 -3.83 14.09
C THR A 69 -9.77 -2.52 13.60
N ALA A 70 -10.78 -2.60 12.74
CA ALA A 70 -11.54 -1.49 12.21
C ALA A 70 -13.05 -1.72 12.44
N GLY A 71 -13.61 -1.07 13.47
CA GLY A 71 -14.99 -1.34 13.88
C GLY A 71 -15.18 -2.80 14.32
N ALA A 72 -16.04 -3.54 13.62
CA ALA A 72 -16.26 -4.97 13.82
C ALA A 72 -15.25 -5.86 13.08
N GLU A 73 -14.56 -5.32 12.10
CA GLU A 73 -13.61 -6.06 11.26
C GLU A 73 -12.27 -6.26 11.99
N THR A 74 -11.70 -7.44 11.85
CA THR A 74 -10.45 -7.80 12.50
C THR A 74 -9.60 -8.66 11.58
N ASN A 75 -8.32 -8.26 11.45
CA ASN A 75 -7.29 -9.08 10.82
C ASN A 75 -6.26 -9.50 11.86
N THR A 76 -5.90 -10.75 11.86
CA THR A 76 -4.85 -11.34 12.70
C THR A 76 -3.68 -11.79 11.83
N TYR A 77 -2.46 -11.65 12.35
CA TYR A 77 -1.24 -11.91 11.60
C TYR A 77 -0.35 -12.91 12.32
N THR A 78 0.13 -13.88 11.58
CA THR A 78 1.11 -14.87 12.07
C THR A 78 2.34 -14.90 11.18
N TYR A 79 3.46 -15.30 11.76
CA TYR A 79 4.79 -15.16 11.16
C TYR A 79 5.61 -16.42 11.30
N SER A 80 6.17 -16.85 10.18
CA SER A 80 7.24 -17.86 10.15
C SER A 80 8.48 -17.30 9.44
N ALA A 81 9.54 -18.07 9.36
CA ALA A 81 10.78 -17.65 8.70
C ALA A 81 10.60 -17.29 7.22
N ASN A 82 9.65 -17.94 6.55
CA ASN A 82 9.46 -17.82 5.11
C ASN A 82 8.04 -17.39 4.70
N LYS A 83 7.17 -17.06 5.67
CA LYS A 83 5.78 -16.73 5.37
C LYS A 83 5.19 -15.78 6.40
N ILE A 84 4.33 -14.88 5.92
CA ILE A 84 3.39 -14.10 6.70
C ILE A 84 2.00 -14.54 6.29
N THR A 85 1.13 -14.79 7.27
CA THR A 85 -0.27 -15.15 7.05
C THR A 85 -1.16 -14.13 7.72
N ALA A 86 -2.03 -13.49 6.97
CA ALA A 86 -3.12 -12.67 7.47
C ALA A 86 -4.42 -13.45 7.40
N LYS A 87 -5.22 -13.38 8.45
CA LYS A 87 -6.54 -14.01 8.52
C LYS A 87 -7.55 -13.00 9.02
N ASP A 88 -8.65 -12.81 8.28
CA ASP A 88 -9.76 -11.98 8.70
C ASP A 88 -10.73 -12.70 9.66
N GLN A 89 -11.75 -11.98 10.11
CA GLN A 89 -12.78 -12.53 11.02
C GLN A 89 -13.64 -13.61 10.39
N ASP A 90 -13.80 -13.61 9.06
CA ASP A 90 -14.62 -14.54 8.30
C ASP A 90 -13.83 -15.82 7.92
N GLY A 91 -12.52 -15.81 8.24
CA GLY A 91 -11.63 -16.93 8.03
C GLY A 91 -10.89 -16.91 6.69
N TYR A 92 -11.03 -15.86 5.89
CA TYR A 92 -10.25 -15.69 4.66
C TYR A 92 -8.77 -15.51 5.01
N VAL A 93 -7.93 -16.14 4.21
CA VAL A 93 -6.47 -16.16 4.41
C VAL A 93 -5.77 -15.51 3.25
N ALA A 94 -4.87 -14.57 3.56
CA ALA A 94 -3.90 -14.03 2.61
C ALA A 94 -2.49 -14.38 3.08
N GLU A 95 -1.62 -14.74 2.15
CA GLU A 95 -0.25 -15.15 2.43
C GLU A 95 0.77 -14.34 1.66
N ILE A 96 1.89 -14.03 2.29
CA ILE A 96 3.08 -13.47 1.66
C ILE A 96 4.22 -14.44 1.88
N ASN A 97 4.77 -14.98 0.80
CA ASN A 97 5.93 -15.84 0.85
C ASN A 97 7.20 -15.01 0.86
N LEU A 98 8.14 -15.36 1.73
CA LEU A 98 9.38 -14.64 1.95
C LEU A 98 10.59 -15.51 1.56
N GLU A 99 11.56 -14.87 0.92
CA GLU A 99 12.90 -15.41 0.75
C GLU A 99 13.93 -14.38 1.22
N ASN A 100 14.86 -14.81 2.09
CA ASN A 100 15.84 -13.92 2.71
C ASN A 100 15.17 -12.65 3.30
N GLY A 101 13.92 -12.78 3.77
CA GLY A 101 13.10 -11.77 4.37
C GLY A 101 12.50 -10.74 3.46
N ARG A 102 12.49 -10.97 2.17
CA ARG A 102 11.75 -10.18 1.19
C ARG A 102 10.58 -10.98 0.64
N ALA A 103 9.49 -10.30 0.35
CA ALA A 103 8.36 -10.88 -0.33
C ALA A 103 8.77 -11.31 -1.75
N ILE A 104 8.55 -12.56 -2.10
CA ILE A 104 8.74 -13.07 -3.46
C ILE A 104 7.41 -13.30 -4.16
N SER A 105 6.36 -13.54 -3.40
CA SER A 105 4.99 -13.65 -3.90
C SER A 105 4.00 -13.36 -2.79
N SER A 106 2.78 -12.97 -3.17
CA SER A 106 1.62 -12.96 -2.30
C SER A 106 0.42 -13.57 -3.01
N GLY A 107 -0.58 -13.96 -2.23
CA GLY A 107 -1.84 -14.48 -2.75
C GLY A 107 -2.87 -14.62 -1.65
N SER A 108 -4.11 -14.78 -2.07
CA SER A 108 -5.23 -14.95 -1.16
C SER A 108 -6.19 -16.00 -1.70
N ASP A 109 -6.70 -16.86 -0.82
CA ASP A 109 -7.68 -17.87 -1.16
C ASP A 109 -9.04 -17.21 -1.43
N GLY A 110 -9.39 -17.07 -2.73
CA GLY A 110 -10.76 -16.77 -3.15
C GLY A 110 -11.33 -15.41 -2.78
N VAL A 111 -10.50 -14.38 -2.70
CA VAL A 111 -10.88 -13.05 -2.18
C VAL A 111 -11.70 -12.22 -3.16
N ILE A 112 -11.54 -12.42 -4.45
CA ILE A 112 -12.34 -11.67 -5.43
C ILE A 112 -13.53 -12.51 -5.86
N LYS A 113 -14.73 -12.16 -5.38
CA LYS A 113 -16.00 -12.73 -5.83
C LYS A 113 -16.74 -11.74 -6.73
N VAL A 114 -16.95 -12.11 -7.98
CA VAL A 114 -17.83 -11.37 -8.90
C VAL A 114 -19.04 -12.25 -9.20
N GLY A 115 -20.17 -11.93 -8.59
CA GLY A 115 -21.35 -12.83 -8.58
C GLY A 115 -21.04 -14.14 -7.87
N ASN A 116 -21.15 -15.26 -8.61
CA ASN A 116 -20.85 -16.60 -8.10
C ASN A 116 -19.43 -17.09 -8.47
N VAL A 117 -18.64 -16.26 -9.15
CA VAL A 117 -17.28 -16.61 -9.57
C VAL A 117 -16.28 -16.16 -8.53
N VAL A 118 -15.43 -17.08 -8.10
CA VAL A 118 -14.31 -16.82 -7.18
C VAL A 118 -13.05 -16.75 -8.02
N TYR A 119 -12.29 -15.66 -7.86
CA TYR A 119 -11.03 -15.48 -8.54
C TYR A 119 -9.87 -15.64 -7.54
N GLU A 120 -8.89 -16.44 -7.93
CA GLU A 120 -7.60 -16.50 -7.25
C GLU A 120 -6.73 -15.34 -7.75
N TYR A 121 -6.24 -14.53 -6.81
CA TYR A 121 -5.35 -13.41 -7.13
C TYR A 121 -3.98 -13.65 -6.49
N THR A 122 -2.93 -13.63 -7.32
CA THR A 122 -1.56 -13.81 -6.85
C THR A 122 -0.62 -12.75 -7.45
N ARG A 123 0.43 -12.42 -6.72
CA ARG A 123 1.48 -11.48 -7.14
C ARG A 123 2.86 -12.12 -7.07
N LYS A 124 3.77 -11.69 -7.95
CA LYS A 124 5.20 -12.03 -7.89
C LYS A 124 6.01 -10.75 -7.93
N TYR A 125 7.07 -10.72 -7.14
CA TYR A 125 7.89 -9.53 -6.89
C TYR A 125 9.31 -9.74 -7.36
N ALA A 126 9.88 -8.76 -8.07
CA ALA A 126 11.27 -8.76 -8.50
C ALA A 126 12.02 -7.50 -8.00
N TYR A 127 13.27 -7.68 -7.61
CA TYR A 127 14.10 -6.64 -7.01
C TYR A 127 15.41 -6.44 -7.78
N ASN A 128 15.91 -5.20 -7.77
CA ASN A 128 17.26 -4.94 -8.27
C ASN A 128 18.33 -5.29 -7.21
N ALA A 129 19.60 -5.21 -7.62
CA ALA A 129 20.73 -5.49 -6.74
C ALA A 129 20.84 -4.53 -5.54
N GLU A 130 20.27 -3.32 -5.65
CA GLU A 130 20.25 -2.34 -4.57
C GLU A 130 19.15 -2.63 -3.54
N GLY A 131 18.21 -3.53 -3.86
CA GLY A 131 17.11 -3.93 -2.98
C GLY A 131 15.83 -3.13 -3.14
N TYR A 132 15.65 -2.40 -4.21
CA TYR A 132 14.37 -1.79 -4.58
C TYR A 132 13.51 -2.78 -5.35
N LEU A 133 12.19 -2.76 -5.11
CA LEU A 133 11.20 -3.48 -5.90
C LEU A 133 11.09 -2.82 -7.28
N ILE A 134 11.40 -3.55 -8.35
CA ILE A 134 11.40 -3.00 -9.71
C ILE A 134 10.27 -3.54 -10.58
N GLN A 135 9.65 -4.64 -10.18
CA GLN A 135 8.53 -5.19 -10.95
C GLN A 135 7.58 -5.97 -10.04
N VAL A 136 6.28 -5.81 -10.28
CA VAL A 136 5.20 -6.64 -9.75
C VAL A 136 4.44 -7.25 -10.92
N LYS A 137 4.27 -8.57 -10.89
CA LYS A 137 3.41 -9.30 -11.83
C LYS A 137 2.17 -9.77 -11.11
N ASN A 138 1.02 -9.36 -11.59
CA ASN A 138 -0.28 -9.69 -11.05
C ASN A 138 -0.92 -10.80 -11.89
N TYR A 139 -1.45 -11.83 -11.24
CA TYR A 139 -2.09 -12.97 -11.88
C TYR A 139 -3.51 -13.11 -11.37
N LEU A 140 -4.42 -13.45 -12.27
CA LEU A 140 -5.82 -13.78 -11.97
C LEU A 140 -6.08 -15.20 -12.47
N ASN A 141 -6.46 -16.11 -11.58
CA ASN A 141 -6.61 -17.55 -11.89
C ASN A 141 -5.39 -18.18 -12.57
N GLY A 142 -4.18 -17.75 -12.18
CA GLY A 142 -2.92 -18.21 -12.75
C GLY A 142 -2.51 -17.55 -14.06
N GLU A 143 -3.39 -16.78 -14.70
CA GLU A 143 -3.09 -16.03 -15.93
C GLU A 143 -2.52 -14.63 -15.61
N LEU A 144 -1.53 -14.18 -16.37
CA LEU A 144 -0.94 -12.87 -16.21
C LEU A 144 -1.99 -11.79 -16.54
N TYR A 145 -2.31 -10.97 -15.55
CA TYR A 145 -3.33 -9.93 -15.64
C TYR A 145 -2.72 -8.55 -15.88
N SER A 146 -1.66 -8.21 -15.15
CA SER A 146 -0.95 -6.95 -15.33
C SER A 146 0.50 -7.02 -14.84
N ILE A 147 1.30 -6.05 -15.30
CA ILE A 147 2.69 -5.85 -14.89
C ILE A 147 2.87 -4.40 -14.46
N ASP A 148 3.38 -4.19 -13.23
CA ASP A 148 3.89 -2.91 -12.77
C ASP A 148 5.41 -2.88 -12.90
N ASN A 149 5.94 -1.88 -13.59
CA ASN A 149 7.37 -1.60 -13.68
C ASN A 149 7.70 -0.32 -12.91
N LEU A 150 8.63 -0.41 -11.96
CA LEU A 150 8.96 0.64 -11.00
C LEU A 150 10.36 1.18 -11.24
N SER A 151 10.50 2.50 -11.28
CA SER A 151 11.77 3.18 -11.53
C SER A 151 12.14 4.12 -10.39
N TYR A 152 13.40 4.07 -9.98
CA TYR A 152 13.91 4.84 -8.84
C TYR A 152 15.00 5.82 -9.26
N ALA A 153 15.01 6.99 -8.61
CA ALA A 153 16.08 7.96 -8.71
C ALA A 153 16.32 8.62 -7.34
N ASN A 154 17.57 8.85 -6.99
CA ASN A 154 17.98 9.49 -5.73
C ASN A 154 17.38 8.85 -4.47
N GLY A 155 17.11 7.54 -4.51
CA GLY A 155 16.52 6.80 -3.40
C GLY A 155 15.00 6.90 -3.28
N ASN A 156 14.30 7.42 -4.29
CA ASN A 156 12.84 7.54 -4.34
C ASN A 156 12.26 6.81 -5.55
N LEU A 157 11.07 6.24 -5.41
CA LEU A 157 10.27 5.74 -6.53
C LEU A 157 9.77 6.93 -7.35
N VAL A 158 10.30 7.17 -8.53
CA VAL A 158 9.94 8.35 -9.33
C VAL A 158 8.92 8.08 -10.41
N LYS A 159 8.79 6.82 -10.82
CA LYS A 159 7.85 6.44 -11.88
C LYS A 159 7.38 5.00 -11.71
N ALA A 160 6.10 4.77 -11.94
CA ALA A 160 5.51 3.44 -12.12
C ALA A 160 4.79 3.38 -13.47
N VAL A 161 4.89 2.23 -14.14
CA VAL A 161 4.16 1.94 -15.39
C VAL A 161 3.44 0.62 -15.21
N LEU A 162 2.12 0.69 -15.08
CA LEU A 162 1.22 -0.47 -15.05
C LEU A 162 0.75 -0.76 -16.47
N VAL A 163 0.94 -2.00 -16.92
CA VAL A 163 0.42 -2.50 -18.20
C VAL A 163 -0.62 -3.58 -17.91
N MET A 164 -1.82 -3.40 -18.42
CA MET A 164 -2.92 -4.37 -18.34
C MET A 164 -2.87 -5.30 -19.56
N GLU A 165 -2.51 -6.58 -19.34
CA GLU A 165 -2.32 -7.56 -20.42
C GLU A 165 -3.62 -7.86 -21.19
N THR A 166 -4.77 -7.81 -20.50
CA THR A 166 -6.07 -8.15 -21.10
C THR A 166 -6.66 -7.05 -21.97
N SER A 167 -6.40 -5.78 -21.65
CA SER A 167 -6.97 -4.62 -22.35
C SER A 167 -5.94 -3.82 -23.14
N GLY A 168 -4.64 -4.07 -22.91
CA GLY A 168 -3.55 -3.26 -23.44
C GLY A 168 -3.47 -1.85 -22.87
N HIS A 169 -4.30 -1.50 -21.87
CA HIS A 169 -4.26 -0.19 -21.24
C HIS A 169 -2.95 -0.02 -20.47
N THR A 170 -2.41 1.19 -20.48
CA THR A 170 -1.20 1.53 -19.75
C THR A 170 -1.46 2.73 -18.83
N THR A 171 -1.15 2.59 -17.55
CA THR A 171 -1.15 3.71 -16.60
C THR A 171 0.28 4.07 -16.26
N THR A 172 0.66 5.32 -16.52
CA THR A 172 1.95 5.89 -16.10
C THR A 172 1.71 6.81 -14.94
N THR A 173 2.39 6.57 -13.82
CA THR A 173 2.35 7.42 -12.62
C THR A 173 3.73 8.00 -12.35
N GLU A 174 3.81 9.31 -12.15
CA GLU A 174 5.02 10.02 -11.74
C GLU A 174 4.86 10.54 -10.31
N TYR A 175 5.94 10.48 -9.53
CA TYR A 175 5.97 10.83 -8.12
C TYR A 175 6.93 11.98 -7.87
N SER A 176 6.51 12.95 -7.03
CA SER A 176 7.33 14.08 -6.62
C SER A 176 7.48 14.12 -5.10
N TYR A 177 8.66 14.48 -4.64
CA TYR A 177 9.07 14.40 -3.24
C TYR A 177 9.59 15.73 -2.71
N SER A 178 9.56 15.87 -1.38
CA SER A 178 10.19 17.00 -0.69
C SER A 178 11.72 16.97 -0.86
N THR A 179 12.31 18.16 -0.83
CA THR A 179 13.77 18.33 -0.86
C THR A 179 14.31 18.48 0.55
N GLY A 180 14.84 17.63 1.21
CA GLY A 180 15.45 17.79 2.56
C GLY A 180 14.73 17.06 3.70
N ASN A 181 13.45 16.75 3.58
CA ASN A 181 12.75 15.93 4.54
C ASN A 181 12.98 14.46 4.20
N VAL A 182 13.24 13.67 5.25
CA VAL A 182 13.37 12.20 5.16
C VAL A 182 12.05 11.60 5.61
N ALA A 183 11.57 10.60 4.90
CA ALA A 183 10.38 9.85 5.30
C ALA A 183 10.68 9.00 6.54
N VAL A 184 9.87 9.14 7.59
CA VAL A 184 10.01 8.43 8.85
C VAL A 184 8.68 7.79 9.19
N ASN A 185 8.70 6.52 9.62
CA ASN A 185 7.48 5.76 9.92
C ASN A 185 6.40 5.98 8.85
N VAL A 186 6.83 5.90 7.59
CA VAL A 186 5.93 6.03 6.44
C VAL A 186 4.94 4.89 6.52
N TYR A 187 3.70 5.26 6.65
CA TYR A 187 2.58 4.34 6.57
C TYR A 187 2.02 4.35 5.15
N GLU A 188 1.30 3.30 4.80
CA GLU A 188 0.67 3.01 3.52
C GLU A 188 0.22 4.24 2.71
N ILE A 189 -0.40 5.23 3.37
CA ILE A 189 -1.02 6.39 2.72
C ILE A 189 0.00 7.27 1.98
N SER A 190 1.21 7.37 2.51
CA SER A 190 2.27 8.22 1.94
C SER A 190 3.43 7.42 1.37
N ASP A 191 3.29 6.10 1.26
CA ASP A 191 4.25 5.25 0.56
C ASP A 191 3.70 4.87 -0.81
N PRO A 192 4.30 5.36 -1.91
CA PRO A 192 3.83 5.05 -3.26
C PRO A 192 3.89 3.56 -3.59
N LEU A 193 4.68 2.75 -2.88
CA LEU A 193 4.67 1.30 -3.04
C LEU A 193 3.33 0.66 -2.67
N SER A 194 2.57 1.27 -1.77
CA SER A 194 1.26 0.76 -1.34
C SER A 194 0.26 0.59 -2.49
N TYR A 195 0.43 1.36 -3.56
CA TYR A 195 -0.42 1.26 -4.75
C TYR A 195 -0.08 0.08 -5.68
N HIS A 196 1.07 -0.57 -5.46
CA HIS A 196 1.60 -1.61 -6.33
C HIS A 196 1.72 -2.99 -5.67
N VAL A 197 1.59 -3.06 -4.36
CA VAL A 197 1.75 -4.30 -3.59
C VAL A 197 0.58 -4.49 -2.63
N ASP A 198 0.39 -5.73 -2.14
CA ASP A 198 -0.42 -5.96 -0.94
C ASP A 198 0.38 -5.44 0.24
N TYR A 199 0.20 -4.16 0.54
CA TYR A 199 1.09 -3.43 1.41
C TYR A 199 1.16 -4.02 2.81
N PHE A 200 2.38 -4.25 3.22
CA PHE A 200 2.71 -4.79 4.52
C PHE A 200 3.85 -3.96 5.11
N PRO A 201 3.63 -3.13 6.14
CA PRO A 201 4.71 -2.34 6.74
C PRO A 201 5.83 -3.24 7.23
N GLY A 202 7.06 -2.78 7.10
CA GLY A 202 8.20 -3.48 7.65
C GLY A 202 9.30 -3.85 6.67
N GLY A 203 9.27 -3.28 5.46
CA GLY A 203 10.38 -3.42 4.51
C GLY A 203 10.41 -4.75 3.75
N TYR A 204 9.34 -5.54 3.78
CA TYR A 204 9.26 -6.81 3.05
C TYR A 204 9.28 -6.63 1.53
N PHE A 205 8.78 -5.50 1.05
CA PHE A 205 8.76 -5.16 -0.38
C PHE A 205 9.97 -4.35 -0.83
N GLY A 206 11.08 -4.46 -0.10
CA GLY A 206 12.31 -3.78 -0.42
C GLY A 206 12.44 -2.39 0.21
N LYS A 207 13.30 -1.56 -0.36
CA LYS A 207 13.55 -0.21 0.14
C LYS A 207 12.41 0.72 -0.22
N GLN A 208 11.92 1.45 0.78
CA GLN A 208 10.96 2.54 0.61
C GLN A 208 11.62 3.80 0.06
N SER A 209 10.80 4.74 -0.40
CA SER A 209 11.26 6.06 -0.81
C SER A 209 11.88 6.81 0.36
N LYS A 210 13.00 7.48 0.11
CA LYS A 210 13.78 8.21 1.11
C LYS A 210 13.09 9.48 1.60
N ASN A 211 12.47 10.22 0.69
CA ASN A 211 11.89 11.52 0.97
C ASN A 211 10.37 11.44 1.11
N VAL A 212 9.78 12.48 1.68
CA VAL A 212 8.33 12.60 1.85
C VAL A 212 7.66 12.82 0.50
N LEU A 213 6.65 11.99 0.18
CA LEU A 213 5.83 12.11 -1.02
C LEU A 213 4.98 13.39 -0.94
N LEU A 214 5.01 14.21 -1.98
CA LEU A 214 4.21 15.44 -2.11
C LEU A 214 3.11 15.31 -3.16
N LYS A 215 3.36 14.55 -4.23
CA LYS A 215 2.42 14.46 -5.34
C LYS A 215 2.62 13.15 -6.11
N SER A 216 1.51 12.58 -6.58
CA SER A 216 1.48 11.62 -7.68
C SER A 216 0.66 12.18 -8.84
N SER A 217 1.03 11.84 -10.07
CA SER A 217 0.34 12.25 -11.28
C SER A 217 0.28 11.06 -12.22
N SER A 218 -0.93 10.58 -12.50
CA SER A 218 -1.17 9.37 -13.29
C SER A 218 -1.90 9.73 -14.58
N VAL A 219 -1.52 9.08 -15.67
CA VAL A 219 -2.22 9.13 -16.96
C VAL A 219 -2.47 7.69 -17.38
N THR A 220 -3.73 7.38 -17.71
CA THR A 220 -4.10 6.10 -18.28
C THR A 220 -4.47 6.29 -19.75
N ALA A 221 -3.82 5.51 -20.61
CA ALA A 221 -4.04 5.48 -22.03
C ALA A 221 -4.58 4.11 -22.47
N ASP A 222 -5.29 4.08 -23.57
CA ASP A 222 -5.76 2.87 -24.22
C ASP A 222 -4.60 2.13 -24.92
N GLN A 223 -4.92 1.03 -25.61
CA GLN A 223 -3.97 0.22 -26.38
C GLN A 223 -3.31 0.96 -27.56
N ASN A 224 -3.89 2.09 -28.02
CA ASN A 224 -3.35 2.92 -29.10
C ASN A 224 -2.46 4.05 -28.54
N GLY A 225 -2.44 4.23 -27.21
CA GLY A 225 -1.73 5.29 -26.53
C GLY A 225 -2.55 6.57 -26.35
N ASP A 226 -3.86 6.54 -26.64
CA ASP A 226 -4.75 7.69 -26.48
C ASP A 226 -5.16 7.83 -25.00
N PRO A 227 -4.85 8.95 -24.33
CA PRO A 227 -5.17 9.15 -22.92
C PRO A 227 -6.69 9.32 -22.73
N PHE A 228 -7.25 8.64 -21.74
CA PHE A 228 -8.67 8.73 -21.39
C PHE A 228 -8.94 9.00 -19.91
N SER A 229 -7.92 8.87 -19.06
CA SER A 229 -8.02 9.18 -17.64
C SER A 229 -6.73 9.83 -17.13
N GLU A 230 -6.89 10.85 -16.33
CA GLU A 230 -5.80 11.51 -15.61
C GLU A 230 -6.17 11.62 -14.13
N GLU A 231 -5.19 11.47 -13.25
CA GLU A 231 -5.37 11.67 -11.81
C GLU A 231 -4.16 12.41 -11.23
N VAL A 232 -4.43 13.39 -10.42
CA VAL A 232 -3.42 14.11 -9.63
C VAL A 232 -3.78 14.03 -8.15
N ILE A 233 -2.88 13.49 -7.35
CA ILE A 233 -3.04 13.45 -5.89
C ILE A 233 -1.93 14.27 -5.26
N THR A 234 -2.30 15.18 -4.35
CA THR A 234 -1.35 15.96 -3.54
C THR A 234 -1.44 15.53 -2.08
N PHE A 235 -0.30 15.47 -1.43
CA PHE A 235 -0.17 15.04 -0.03
C PHE A 235 0.38 16.18 0.80
N ASN A 236 -0.30 16.48 1.90
CA ASN A 236 0.14 17.46 2.90
C ASN A 236 0.25 16.76 4.25
N SER A 237 1.47 16.54 4.72
CA SER A 237 1.76 15.82 5.95
C SER A 237 2.22 16.75 7.06
N GLN A 238 1.73 16.51 8.29
CA GLN A 238 2.21 17.15 9.51
C GLN A 238 2.99 16.14 10.33
N TYR A 239 3.96 16.61 11.10
CA TYR A 239 4.90 15.77 11.85
C TYR A 239 5.00 16.22 13.31
N ASP A 240 5.22 15.26 14.21
CA ASP A 240 5.61 15.53 15.59
C ASP A 240 7.11 15.90 15.68
N ALA A 241 7.54 16.24 16.91
CA ALA A 241 8.95 16.58 17.17
C ALA A 241 9.92 15.40 16.96
N LYS A 242 9.42 14.17 16.85
CA LYS A 242 10.21 12.96 16.58
C LYS A 242 10.23 12.60 15.10
N GLY A 243 9.53 13.37 14.26
CA GLY A 243 9.44 13.16 12.82
C GLY A 243 8.39 12.12 12.39
N ASN A 244 7.51 11.67 13.29
CA ASN A 244 6.40 10.80 12.89
C ASN A 244 5.30 11.64 12.23
N ALA A 245 4.74 11.17 11.12
CA ALA A 245 3.58 11.81 10.51
C ALA A 245 2.36 11.70 11.45
N THR A 246 1.82 12.84 11.88
CA THR A 246 0.64 12.90 12.78
C THR A 246 -0.66 13.13 12.01
N SER A 247 -0.58 13.74 10.84
CA SER A 247 -1.70 13.90 9.93
C SER A 247 -1.22 13.89 8.49
N VAL A 248 -2.02 13.30 7.60
CA VAL A 248 -1.82 13.35 6.15
C VAL A 248 -3.14 13.78 5.52
N LYS A 249 -3.15 14.88 4.81
CA LYS A 249 -4.27 15.29 3.95
C LYS A 249 -3.93 14.89 2.52
N MET A 250 -4.86 14.25 1.85
CA MET A 250 -4.78 13.84 0.47
C MET A 250 -5.90 14.55 -0.30
N ASP A 251 -5.54 15.33 -1.31
CA ASP A 251 -6.48 15.95 -2.23
C ASP A 251 -6.25 15.35 -3.62
N ALA A 252 -7.27 14.69 -4.17
CA ALA A 252 -7.25 14.06 -5.47
C ALA A 252 -8.16 14.80 -6.45
N VAL A 253 -7.67 14.96 -7.68
CA VAL A 253 -8.45 15.40 -8.83
C VAL A 253 -8.29 14.37 -9.92
N SER A 254 -9.38 13.76 -10.35
CA SER A 254 -9.38 12.81 -11.45
C SER A 254 -10.26 13.28 -12.60
N THR A 255 -9.78 13.07 -13.81
CA THR A 255 -10.52 13.35 -15.04
C THR A 255 -10.68 12.03 -15.80
N PHE A 256 -11.90 11.65 -16.12
CA PHE A 256 -12.20 10.51 -16.96
C PHE A 256 -12.94 11.00 -18.20
N TYR A 257 -12.28 10.94 -19.35
CA TYR A 257 -12.65 11.65 -20.58
C TYR A 257 -12.84 13.16 -20.31
N THR A 258 -14.07 13.62 -20.11
CA THR A 258 -14.42 15.03 -19.83
C THR A 258 -15.02 15.24 -18.44
N VAL A 259 -15.17 14.18 -17.66
CA VAL A 259 -15.77 14.24 -16.33
C VAL A 259 -14.67 14.45 -15.29
N VAL A 260 -14.74 15.56 -14.56
CA VAL A 260 -13.81 15.87 -13.48
C VAL A 260 -14.45 15.51 -12.14
N ASN A 261 -13.73 14.77 -11.33
CA ASN A 261 -14.09 14.43 -9.96
C ASN A 261 -13.02 14.94 -9.01
N THR A 262 -13.44 15.37 -7.83
CA THR A 262 -12.53 15.75 -6.74
C THR A 262 -12.84 14.91 -5.51
N PHE A 263 -11.80 14.59 -4.76
CA PHE A 263 -11.91 13.80 -3.55
C PHE A 263 -10.88 14.30 -2.53
N THR A 264 -11.28 14.41 -1.27
CA THR A 264 -10.37 14.71 -0.16
C THR A 264 -10.45 13.60 0.88
N ALA A 265 -9.30 13.17 1.37
CA ALA A 265 -9.19 12.31 2.53
C ALA A 265 -8.25 12.93 3.56
N ARG A 266 -8.54 12.74 4.83
CA ARG A 266 -7.67 13.08 5.95
C ARG A 266 -7.39 11.84 6.77
N TYR A 267 -6.14 11.71 7.16
CA TYR A 267 -5.67 10.63 8.03
C TYR A 267 -4.99 11.24 9.25
N ASP A 268 -5.44 10.87 10.45
CA ASP A 268 -4.80 11.21 11.70
C ASP A 268 -4.14 9.96 12.29
N LEU A 269 -2.86 10.07 12.62
CA LEU A 269 -2.02 8.97 13.05
C LEU A 269 -1.56 9.19 14.50
N SER A 270 -1.71 8.18 15.34
CA SER A 270 -1.24 8.19 16.71
C SER A 270 -0.22 7.08 16.94
N TYR A 271 0.78 7.36 17.76
CA TYR A 271 1.90 6.45 18.01
C TYR A 271 2.05 6.14 19.49
N THR A 272 2.48 4.92 19.78
CA THR A 272 3.02 4.54 21.07
C THR A 272 4.55 4.50 20.97
N CYS A 273 5.22 5.30 21.74
CA CYS A 273 6.68 5.41 21.76
C CYS A 273 7.25 4.80 23.07
N LYS A 274 8.39 4.12 22.97
CA LYS A 274 9.16 3.63 24.13
C LYS A 274 10.09 4.71 24.66
#